data_ab324dbe23d5cb5080edb37591e367fa
#
_entry.id   ab324dbe23d5cb5080edb37591e367fa
#
_cell.length_a   1.000
_cell.length_b   1.000
_cell.length_c   1.000
_cell.angle_alpha   90.00
_cell.angle_beta   90.00
_cell.angle_gamma   90.00
#
_symmetry.space_group_name_H-M   'P 1'
#
loop_
_entity.id
_entity.type
_entity.pdbx_description
1 polymer ?
#
loop_
_entity_poly.entity_id
_entity_poly.type
_entity_poly.pdbx_seq_one_letter_code
_entity_poly.pdbx_strand_id
1 'polypeptide(L)'
;MEQQEYAQRGYLREDFRLFHLKGAMEEQLDWHYHTFHKLIFFLGGQSGYGVEGRSYPLEPGDVILVPQGCVHRPEAAPGAPYERVILYLSPDYLARAGTAECPLDSCFTLATARFRFVLRPQEERQALRRTLFALESASAQPGFGQELLAKSLLTQLLILLRRAMDAQPQAVESLASDEKIAAIMQYLSQHPTESVSIDDLAARFYISKYHMMRRFRAETGYTVHAYLTGKRLALANKESLVVGGDLLMPLAR
;
A
#
# COMPACT_ATOMS: atom_id res chain seq x y z
N MET A 1 2.40 -29.47 11.36
CA MET A 1 2.74 -28.01 11.31
C MET A 1 2.14 -27.49 10.02
N GLU A 2 0.95 -26.91 10.10
CA GLU A 2 0.30 -26.29 8.95
C GLU A 2 1.20 -25.15 8.42
N GLN A 3 1.52 -25.23 7.15
CA GLN A 3 2.12 -24.11 6.43
C GLN A 3 1.04 -23.02 6.39
N GLN A 4 1.18 -21.99 7.21
CA GLN A 4 0.41 -20.77 7.04
C GLN A 4 0.78 -20.19 5.68
N GLU A 5 -0.07 -20.42 4.69
CA GLU A 5 0.05 -19.82 3.37
C GLU A 5 0.04 -18.29 3.51
N TYR A 6 0.80 -17.64 2.65
CA TYR A 6 0.82 -16.18 2.53
C TYR A 6 -0.62 -15.70 2.28
N ALA A 7 -1.24 -15.08 3.29
CA ALA A 7 -2.66 -14.81 3.29
C ALA A 7 -2.99 -13.58 2.44
N GLN A 8 -3.33 -13.80 1.17
CA GLN A 8 -3.96 -12.78 0.34
C GLN A 8 -5.39 -12.55 0.85
N ARG A 9 -5.72 -11.28 1.17
CA ARG A 9 -7.10 -10.90 1.53
C ARG A 9 -7.71 -9.96 0.50
N GLY A 10 -8.91 -10.31 0.05
CA GLY A 10 -9.71 -9.50 -0.86
C GLY A 10 -9.29 -9.59 -2.33
N TYR A 11 -10.27 -9.36 -3.19
CA TYR A 11 -10.11 -9.32 -4.64
C TYR A 11 -10.70 -8.03 -5.17
N LEU A 12 -10.02 -7.39 -6.11
CA LEU A 12 -10.53 -6.23 -6.83
C LEU A 12 -10.73 -6.62 -8.31
N ARG A 13 -11.97 -6.55 -8.79
CA ARG A 13 -12.34 -6.85 -10.18
C ARG A 13 -12.71 -5.59 -10.98
N GLU A 14 -12.66 -4.45 -10.35
CA GLU A 14 -13.02 -3.13 -10.87
C GLU A 14 -11.75 -2.26 -10.96
N ASP A 15 -11.84 -1.15 -11.66
CA ASP A 15 -10.77 -0.17 -11.76
C ASP A 15 -10.39 0.38 -10.39
N PHE A 16 -11.39 0.67 -9.55
CA PHE A 16 -11.20 1.04 -8.15
C PHE A 16 -12.48 0.81 -7.34
N ARG A 17 -12.34 0.75 -6.01
CA ARG A 17 -13.47 0.68 -5.07
C ARG A 17 -13.20 1.58 -3.87
N LEU A 18 -14.24 2.31 -3.44
CA LEU A 18 -14.18 3.20 -2.29
C LEU A 18 -15.10 2.70 -1.17
N PHE A 19 -14.61 2.75 0.06
CA PHE A 19 -15.35 2.43 1.28
C PHE A 19 -15.17 3.57 2.29
N HIS A 20 -16.26 4.08 2.84
CA HIS A 20 -16.20 4.92 4.02
C HIS A 20 -16.65 4.10 5.23
N LEU A 21 -15.75 3.86 6.15
CA LEU A 21 -15.96 3.01 7.31
C LEU A 21 -15.89 3.87 8.57
N LYS A 22 -16.99 3.83 9.33
CA LYS A 22 -17.13 4.54 10.59
C LYS A 22 -17.57 3.57 11.69
N GLY A 23 -16.91 3.61 12.81
CA GLY A 23 -17.17 2.72 13.94
C GLY A 23 -15.91 2.10 14.50
N ALA A 24 -16.07 1.30 15.54
CA ALA A 24 -14.97 0.56 16.14
C ALA A 24 -14.57 -0.66 15.30
N MET A 25 -13.32 -1.07 15.41
CA MET A 25 -12.92 -2.41 14.96
C MET A 25 -13.30 -3.42 16.03
N GLU A 26 -14.06 -4.44 15.63
CA GLU A 26 -14.48 -5.51 16.55
C GLU A 26 -13.34 -6.49 16.82
N GLU A 27 -12.53 -6.78 15.79
CA GLU A 27 -11.41 -7.71 15.86
C GLU A 27 -10.13 -7.12 15.31
N GLN A 28 -9.00 -7.49 15.90
CA GLN A 28 -7.69 -7.15 15.40
C GLN A 28 -7.39 -7.99 14.16
N LEU A 29 -7.08 -7.33 13.04
CA LEU A 29 -6.72 -8.02 11.80
C LEU A 29 -5.26 -8.49 11.87
N ASP A 30 -5.04 -9.72 11.42
CA ASP A 30 -3.69 -10.25 11.23
C ASP A 30 -2.95 -9.55 10.07
N TRP A 31 -1.63 -9.71 10.06
CA TRP A 31 -0.80 -9.31 8.95
C TRP A 31 -1.27 -9.97 7.65
N HIS A 32 -1.48 -9.16 6.60
CA HIS A 32 -1.94 -9.63 5.30
C HIS A 32 -1.43 -8.71 4.18
N TYR A 33 -1.64 -9.13 2.93
CA TYR A 33 -1.32 -8.33 1.76
C TYR A 33 -2.43 -8.42 0.71
N HIS A 34 -2.38 -7.54 -0.29
CA HIS A 34 -3.28 -7.51 -1.45
C HIS A 34 -2.50 -7.48 -2.74
N THR A 35 -3.12 -7.92 -3.84
CA THR A 35 -2.60 -7.80 -5.20
C THR A 35 -2.99 -6.47 -5.88
N PHE A 36 -3.63 -5.58 -5.16
CA PHE A 36 -4.00 -4.24 -5.57
C PHE A 36 -3.37 -3.21 -4.61
N HIS A 37 -3.31 -1.95 -5.03
CA HIS A 37 -2.90 -0.86 -4.16
C HIS A 37 -4.03 -0.48 -3.22
N LYS A 38 -3.70 -0.08 -2.00
CA LYS A 38 -4.67 0.41 -1.03
C LYS A 38 -4.24 1.77 -0.53
N LEU A 39 -5.16 2.71 -0.56
CA LEU A 39 -4.99 4.06 -0.05
C LEU A 39 -6.01 4.27 1.07
N ILE A 40 -5.56 4.77 2.21
CA ILE A 40 -6.41 4.95 3.38
C ILE A 40 -6.26 6.39 3.86
N PHE A 41 -7.37 7.09 3.95
CA PHE A 41 -7.46 8.39 4.60
C PHE A 41 -8.00 8.20 6.01
N PHE A 42 -7.17 8.46 7.01
CA PHE A 42 -7.58 8.40 8.40
C PHE A 42 -8.29 9.70 8.78
N LEU A 43 -9.57 9.60 9.13
CA LEU A 43 -10.43 10.75 9.40
C LEU A 43 -10.54 11.05 10.89
N GLY A 44 -10.48 10.03 11.75
CA GLY A 44 -10.58 10.24 13.18
C GLY A 44 -10.57 8.95 13.98
N GLY A 45 -10.34 9.12 15.29
CA GLY A 45 -10.23 8.04 16.25
C GLY A 45 -8.84 7.88 16.85
N GLN A 46 -8.58 6.73 17.44
CA GLN A 46 -7.27 6.35 18.00
C GLN A 46 -6.81 5.06 17.36
N SER A 47 -5.81 5.14 16.51
CA SER A 47 -5.29 3.99 15.79
C SER A 47 -3.84 4.20 15.39
N GLY A 48 -3.14 3.10 15.26
CA GLY A 48 -1.91 2.99 14.50
C GLY A 48 -2.15 2.20 13.21
N TYR A 49 -1.11 2.10 12.41
CA TYR A 49 -1.11 1.28 11.22
C TYR A 49 0.26 0.65 10.97
N GLY A 50 0.30 -0.67 10.93
CA GLY A 50 1.51 -1.42 10.64
C GLY A 50 1.68 -1.62 9.13
N VAL A 51 2.84 -1.26 8.58
CA VAL A 51 3.24 -1.55 7.20
C VAL A 51 4.70 -1.94 7.17
N GLU A 52 4.99 -3.09 6.56
CA GLU A 52 6.37 -3.54 6.32
C GLU A 52 7.25 -3.52 7.58
N GLY A 53 6.72 -4.00 8.72
CA GLY A 53 7.43 -4.07 10.00
C GLY A 53 7.59 -2.74 10.73
N ARG A 54 6.99 -1.67 10.23
CA ARG A 54 6.94 -0.37 10.90
C ARG A 54 5.52 -0.07 11.34
N SER A 55 5.38 0.45 12.55
CA SER A 55 4.11 0.91 13.14
C SER A 55 4.09 2.43 13.14
N TYR A 56 3.02 3.00 12.66
CA TYR A 56 2.80 4.43 12.54
C TYR A 56 1.64 4.86 13.43
N PRO A 57 1.86 5.68 14.47
CA PRO A 57 0.77 6.33 15.19
C PRO A 57 0.08 7.33 14.26
N LEU A 58 -1.23 7.16 14.07
CA LEU A 58 -1.99 7.96 13.11
C LEU A 58 -2.59 9.21 13.77
N GLU A 59 -2.58 10.29 13.03
CA GLU A 59 -3.32 11.53 13.32
C GLU A 59 -4.42 11.77 12.28
N PRO A 60 -5.58 12.35 12.66
CA PRO A 60 -6.63 12.68 11.70
C PRO A 60 -6.09 13.51 10.53
N GLY A 61 -6.33 13.04 9.31
CA GLY A 61 -5.81 13.62 8.07
C GLY A 61 -4.56 12.94 7.52
N ASP A 62 -4.00 11.95 8.21
CA ASP A 62 -2.94 11.10 7.66
C ASP A 62 -3.45 10.25 6.49
N VAL A 63 -2.57 10.01 5.54
CA VAL A 63 -2.82 9.17 4.38
C VAL A 63 -1.85 8.01 4.38
N ILE A 64 -2.39 6.80 4.44
CA ILE A 64 -1.61 5.57 4.43
C ILE A 64 -1.58 5.01 3.01
N LEU A 65 -0.38 4.79 2.49
CA LEU A 65 -0.14 4.17 1.19
C LEU A 65 0.29 2.72 1.41
N VAL A 66 -0.49 1.79 0.89
CA VAL A 66 -0.16 0.37 0.92
C VAL A 66 -0.01 -0.11 -0.52
N PRO A 67 1.23 -0.15 -1.04
CA PRO A 67 1.51 -0.72 -2.35
C PRO A 67 1.08 -2.19 -2.42
N GLN A 68 0.73 -2.69 -3.62
CA GLN A 68 0.47 -4.11 -3.82
C GLN A 68 1.62 -4.97 -3.28
N GLY A 69 1.29 -6.11 -2.67
CA GLY A 69 2.28 -7.02 -2.07
C GLY A 69 2.92 -6.53 -0.78
N CYS A 70 2.57 -5.34 -0.26
CA CYS A 70 3.04 -4.89 1.04
C CYS A 70 2.25 -5.52 2.17
N VAL A 71 2.96 -6.09 3.14
CA VAL A 71 2.38 -6.66 4.35
C VAL A 71 1.95 -5.55 5.28
N HIS A 72 0.70 -5.58 5.73
CA HIS A 72 0.15 -4.53 6.56
C HIS A 72 -0.98 -5.00 7.46
N ARG A 73 -1.30 -4.20 8.48
CA ARG A 73 -2.48 -4.36 9.34
C ARG A 73 -2.86 -3.04 10.01
N PRO A 74 -4.15 -2.79 10.29
CA PRO A 74 -4.55 -1.74 11.22
C PRO A 74 -4.17 -2.14 12.66
N GLU A 75 -3.83 -1.14 13.47
CA GLU A 75 -3.45 -1.30 14.88
C GLU A 75 -4.38 -0.48 15.78
N ALA A 76 -5.69 -0.58 15.53
CA ALA A 76 -6.70 0.03 16.37
C ALA A 76 -6.95 -0.84 17.61
N ALA A 77 -7.09 -0.20 18.77
CA ALA A 77 -7.53 -0.91 19.96
C ALA A 77 -8.99 -1.41 19.78
N PRO A 78 -9.32 -2.61 20.25
CA PRO A 78 -10.69 -3.10 20.20
C PRO A 78 -11.67 -2.10 20.84
N GLY A 79 -12.77 -1.80 20.16
CA GLY A 79 -13.77 -0.83 20.63
C GLY A 79 -13.41 0.64 20.46
N ALA A 80 -12.18 0.99 20.08
CA ALA A 80 -11.81 2.39 19.84
C ALA A 80 -12.44 2.93 18.54
N PRO A 81 -12.90 4.18 18.52
CA PRO A 81 -13.38 4.82 17.31
C PRO A 81 -12.31 4.80 16.22
N TYR A 82 -12.71 4.44 14.99
CA TYR A 82 -11.81 4.36 13.86
C TYR A 82 -12.54 4.72 12.56
N GLU A 83 -12.53 6.01 12.20
CA GLU A 83 -13.15 6.50 10.97
C GLU A 83 -12.10 6.66 9.85
N ARG A 84 -12.38 6.07 8.70
CA ARG A 84 -11.47 6.06 7.55
C ARG A 84 -12.21 5.93 6.23
N VAL A 85 -11.64 6.50 5.18
CA VAL A 85 -12.00 6.19 3.79
C VAL A 85 -10.89 5.33 3.19
N ILE A 86 -11.27 4.23 2.58
CA ILE A 86 -10.35 3.27 1.95
C ILE A 86 -10.63 3.23 0.45
N LEU A 87 -9.58 3.35 -0.36
CA LEU A 87 -9.63 3.11 -1.79
C LEU A 87 -8.80 1.87 -2.11
N TYR A 88 -9.40 0.93 -2.82
CA TYR A 88 -8.72 -0.14 -3.53
C TYR A 88 -8.53 0.28 -4.97
N LEU A 89 -7.31 0.14 -5.49
CA LEU A 89 -6.91 0.66 -6.79
C LEU A 89 -6.26 -0.46 -7.60
N SER A 90 -6.80 -0.73 -8.78
CA SER A 90 -6.24 -1.71 -9.70
C SER A 90 -4.92 -1.20 -10.29
N PRO A 91 -3.83 -1.98 -10.19
CA PRO A 91 -2.57 -1.63 -10.85
C PRO A 91 -2.73 -1.44 -12.35
N ASP A 92 -3.55 -2.29 -12.99
CA ASP A 92 -3.85 -2.24 -14.42
C ASP A 92 -4.52 -0.93 -14.80
N TYR A 93 -5.50 -0.51 -14.01
CA TYR A 93 -6.17 0.77 -14.21
C TYR A 93 -5.19 1.93 -14.10
N LEU A 94 -4.37 1.98 -13.06
CA LEU A 94 -3.40 3.05 -12.84
C LEU A 94 -2.38 3.13 -13.98
N ALA A 95 -1.94 1.99 -14.51
CA ALA A 95 -1.03 1.91 -15.64
C ALA A 95 -1.68 2.45 -16.93
N ARG A 96 -2.95 2.09 -17.21
CA ARG A 96 -3.67 2.55 -18.41
C ARG A 96 -4.13 4.00 -18.34
N ALA A 97 -4.46 4.49 -17.15
CA ALA A 97 -5.01 5.83 -16.96
C ALA A 97 -3.90 6.89 -16.76
N GLY A 98 -2.68 6.48 -16.47
CA GLY A 98 -1.51 7.36 -16.38
C GLY A 98 -0.88 7.65 -17.73
N THR A 99 0.14 8.53 -17.72
CA THR A 99 1.02 8.80 -18.86
C THR A 99 2.47 8.54 -18.45
N ALA A 100 3.40 8.52 -19.42
CA ALA A 100 4.83 8.36 -19.13
C ALA A 100 5.36 9.47 -18.22
N GLU A 101 4.88 10.71 -18.39
CA GLU A 101 5.25 11.88 -17.59
C GLU A 101 4.51 11.93 -16.25
N CYS A 102 3.34 11.27 -16.14
CA CYS A 102 2.51 11.26 -14.95
C CYS A 102 1.95 9.86 -14.67
N PRO A 103 2.80 8.91 -14.23
CA PRO A 103 2.34 7.58 -13.82
C PRO A 103 1.46 7.69 -12.57
N LEU A 104 0.21 7.21 -12.64
CA LEU A 104 -0.72 7.35 -11.52
C LEU A 104 -0.40 6.45 -10.33
N ASP A 105 0.44 5.44 -10.51
CA ASP A 105 0.98 4.59 -9.42
C ASP A 105 2.22 5.20 -8.73
N SER A 106 2.69 6.38 -9.19
CA SER A 106 3.95 6.98 -8.74
C SER A 106 4.02 7.24 -7.24
N CYS A 107 2.91 7.51 -6.56
CA CYS A 107 2.88 7.66 -5.12
C CYS A 107 3.20 6.33 -4.40
N PHE A 108 2.74 5.19 -4.90
CA PHE A 108 3.02 3.86 -4.34
C PHE A 108 4.46 3.42 -4.63
N THR A 109 4.93 3.68 -5.85
CA THR A 109 6.33 3.42 -6.24
C THR A 109 7.28 4.22 -5.35
N LEU A 110 6.98 5.51 -5.11
CA LEU A 110 7.78 6.37 -4.25
C LEU A 110 7.72 5.93 -2.78
N ALA A 111 6.54 5.53 -2.28
CA ALA A 111 6.39 5.01 -0.92
C ALA A 111 7.29 3.79 -0.70
N THR A 112 7.33 2.86 -1.65
CA THR A 112 8.22 1.68 -1.59
C THR A 112 9.70 2.08 -1.67
N ALA A 113 10.08 2.94 -2.62
CA ALA A 113 11.47 3.34 -2.81
C ALA A 113 12.04 4.08 -1.59
N ARG A 114 11.25 4.96 -0.98
CA ARG A 114 11.63 5.70 0.24
C ARG A 114 11.37 4.91 1.52
N PHE A 115 10.69 3.77 1.44
CA PHE A 115 10.21 2.98 2.59
C PHE A 115 9.40 3.83 3.58
N ARG A 116 8.49 4.65 3.05
CA ARG A 116 7.65 5.60 3.79
C ARG A 116 6.20 5.42 3.37
N PHE A 117 5.39 4.90 4.26
CA PHE A 117 4.03 4.45 3.94
C PHE A 117 2.93 5.36 4.52
N VAL A 118 3.28 6.33 5.33
CA VAL A 118 2.34 7.32 5.86
C VAL A 118 2.79 8.72 5.47
N LEU A 119 1.86 9.50 4.94
CA LEU A 119 1.99 10.91 4.64
C LEU A 119 1.08 11.70 5.57
N ARG A 120 1.63 12.76 6.18
CA ARG A 120 0.88 13.73 7.00
C ARG A 120 0.85 15.07 6.26
N PRO A 121 -0.10 15.26 5.29
CA PRO A 121 -0.13 16.44 4.47
C PRO A 121 -0.43 17.67 5.30
N GLN A 122 0.26 18.78 5.02
CA GLN A 122 0.05 20.07 5.68
C GLN A 122 -0.74 21.02 4.76
N GLU A 123 -0.10 21.56 3.76
CA GLU A 123 -0.68 22.54 2.85
C GLU A 123 -1.76 21.93 1.95
N GLU A 124 -1.53 20.71 1.45
CA GLU A 124 -2.45 20.01 0.54
C GLU A 124 -3.63 19.32 1.25
N ARG A 125 -3.63 19.29 2.58
CA ARG A 125 -4.64 18.58 3.39
C ARG A 125 -6.07 18.91 3.00
N GLN A 126 -6.37 20.19 2.82
CA GLN A 126 -7.74 20.62 2.47
C GLN A 126 -8.11 20.24 1.03
N ALA A 127 -7.16 20.35 0.09
CA ALA A 127 -7.38 19.97 -1.30
C ALA A 127 -7.62 18.46 -1.42
N LEU A 128 -6.78 17.65 -0.78
CA LEU A 128 -6.95 16.19 -0.71
C LEU A 128 -8.30 15.80 -0.12
N ARG A 129 -8.68 16.42 1.00
CA ARG A 129 -9.95 16.14 1.67
C ARG A 129 -11.16 16.49 0.78
N ARG A 130 -11.16 17.65 0.14
CA ARG A 130 -12.25 18.06 -0.76
C ARG A 130 -12.39 17.11 -1.95
N THR A 131 -11.27 16.76 -2.59
CA THR A 131 -11.27 15.83 -3.73
C THR A 131 -11.72 14.44 -3.30
N LEU A 132 -11.32 13.95 -2.13
CA LEU A 132 -11.74 12.66 -1.58
C LEU A 132 -13.27 12.60 -1.39
N PHE A 133 -13.87 13.59 -0.76
CA PHE A 133 -15.33 13.60 -0.53
C PHE A 133 -16.12 13.86 -1.82
N ALA A 134 -15.57 14.61 -2.78
CA ALA A 134 -16.15 14.72 -4.13
C ALA A 134 -16.14 13.37 -4.85
N LEU A 135 -15.02 12.62 -4.76
CA LEU A 135 -14.90 11.27 -5.31
C LEU A 135 -15.90 10.30 -4.64
N GLU A 136 -16.02 10.34 -3.32
CA GLU A 136 -17.00 9.54 -2.58
C GLU A 136 -18.42 9.82 -3.07
N SER A 137 -18.80 11.09 -3.16
CA SER A 137 -20.11 11.49 -3.66
C SER A 137 -20.37 11.04 -5.10
N ALA A 138 -19.39 11.21 -5.99
CA ALA A 138 -19.50 10.78 -7.38
C ALA A 138 -19.62 9.25 -7.52
N SER A 139 -18.95 8.50 -6.64
CA SER A 139 -18.98 7.03 -6.65
C SER A 139 -20.27 6.44 -6.07
N ALA A 140 -20.98 7.19 -5.22
CA ALA A 140 -22.19 6.72 -4.54
C ALA A 140 -23.48 6.89 -5.37
N GLN A 141 -23.48 7.78 -6.38
CA GLN A 141 -24.68 8.17 -7.11
C GLN A 141 -24.62 7.69 -8.57
N PRO A 142 -25.60 6.91 -9.04
CA PRO A 142 -25.71 6.61 -10.45
C PRO A 142 -26.17 7.86 -11.24
N GLY A 143 -25.65 8.04 -12.46
CA GLY A 143 -26.05 9.15 -13.30
C GLY A 143 -25.21 9.31 -14.54
N PHE A 144 -25.63 10.20 -15.44
CA PHE A 144 -24.88 10.50 -16.65
C PHE A 144 -23.48 11.02 -16.31
N GLY A 145 -22.45 10.36 -16.84
CA GLY A 145 -21.04 10.77 -16.67
C GLY A 145 -20.45 10.54 -15.29
N GLN A 146 -21.16 9.95 -14.31
CA GLN A 146 -20.68 9.78 -12.95
C GLN A 146 -19.42 8.90 -12.86
N GLU A 147 -19.35 7.84 -13.65
CA GLU A 147 -18.14 7.00 -13.68
C GLU A 147 -16.92 7.79 -14.18
N LEU A 148 -17.09 8.57 -15.22
CA LEU A 148 -16.01 9.42 -15.76
C LEU A 148 -15.62 10.50 -14.78
N LEU A 149 -16.59 11.13 -14.10
CA LEU A 149 -16.35 12.11 -13.04
C LEU A 149 -15.56 11.48 -11.89
N ALA A 150 -15.97 10.31 -11.43
CA ALA A 150 -15.26 9.60 -10.36
C ALA A 150 -13.81 9.25 -10.75
N LYS A 151 -13.57 8.76 -11.97
CA LYS A 151 -12.22 8.51 -12.50
C LYS A 151 -11.39 9.78 -12.60
N SER A 152 -11.97 10.90 -13.01
CA SER A 152 -11.29 12.21 -13.08
C SER A 152 -10.91 12.71 -11.69
N LEU A 153 -11.80 12.58 -10.70
CA LEU A 153 -11.53 12.95 -9.32
C LEU A 153 -10.48 12.04 -8.68
N LEU A 154 -10.49 10.74 -8.99
CA LEU A 154 -9.43 9.83 -8.55
C LEU A 154 -8.07 10.22 -9.13
N THR A 155 -8.02 10.53 -10.43
CA THR A 155 -6.80 11.03 -11.09
C THR A 155 -6.28 12.30 -10.40
N GLN A 156 -7.16 13.27 -10.17
CA GLN A 156 -6.82 14.49 -9.43
C GLN A 156 -6.29 14.19 -8.03
N LEU A 157 -6.94 13.28 -7.30
CA LEU A 157 -6.54 12.88 -5.95
C LEU A 157 -5.12 12.30 -5.92
N LEU A 158 -4.80 11.41 -6.86
CA LEU A 158 -3.48 10.78 -6.95
C LEU A 158 -2.38 11.78 -7.33
N ILE A 159 -2.67 12.73 -8.23
CA ILE A 159 -1.74 13.81 -8.58
C ILE A 159 -1.48 14.72 -7.36
N LEU A 160 -2.52 15.13 -6.65
CA LEU A 160 -2.37 15.94 -5.44
C LEU A 160 -1.57 15.20 -4.36
N LEU A 161 -1.85 13.92 -4.17
CA LEU A 161 -1.11 13.08 -3.22
C LEU A 161 0.37 13.00 -3.59
N ARG A 162 0.70 12.78 -4.88
CA ARG A 162 2.08 12.72 -5.35
C ARG A 162 2.82 14.05 -5.14
N ARG A 163 2.16 15.16 -5.39
CA ARG A 163 2.70 16.51 -5.12
C ARG A 163 2.96 16.75 -3.64
N ALA A 164 2.02 16.35 -2.78
CA ALA A 164 2.19 16.44 -1.33
C ALA A 164 3.39 15.61 -0.83
N MET A 165 3.63 14.44 -1.41
CA MET A 165 4.82 13.62 -1.09
C MET A 165 6.14 14.26 -1.52
N ASP A 166 6.14 15.06 -2.58
CA ASP A 166 7.33 15.79 -3.01
C ASP A 166 7.58 17.03 -2.15
N ALA A 167 6.53 17.73 -1.75
CA ALA A 167 6.61 18.89 -0.88
C ALA A 167 7.06 18.54 0.56
N GLN A 168 6.85 17.28 0.99
CA GLN A 168 7.19 16.83 2.33
C GLN A 168 8.34 15.81 2.33
N PRO A 169 9.59 16.26 2.43
CA PRO A 169 10.75 15.37 2.49
C PRO A 169 10.85 14.61 3.82
N GLN A 170 10.20 15.07 4.89
CA GLN A 170 10.25 14.43 6.20
C GLN A 170 9.28 13.27 6.31
N ALA A 171 9.75 12.15 6.88
CA ALA A 171 8.91 10.99 7.18
C ALA A 171 8.06 11.27 8.41
N VAL A 172 6.84 10.72 8.45
CA VAL A 172 6.11 10.52 9.69
C VAL A 172 6.90 9.55 10.56
N GLU A 173 7.09 9.88 11.83
CA GLU A 173 7.79 9.00 12.75
C GLU A 173 7.10 7.64 12.82
N SER A 174 7.91 6.60 12.74
CA SER A 174 7.47 5.22 12.84
C SER A 174 8.29 4.50 13.88
N LEU A 175 7.66 3.57 14.56
CA LEU A 175 8.30 2.69 15.51
C LEU A 175 8.51 1.32 14.85
N ALA A 176 9.70 0.77 15.01
CA ALA A 176 9.96 -0.63 14.70
C ALA A 176 10.14 -1.37 16.03
N SER A 177 9.42 -2.48 16.20
CA SER A 177 9.63 -3.33 17.38
C SER A 177 10.98 -4.04 17.34
N ASP A 178 11.54 -4.19 16.12
CA ASP A 178 12.89 -4.70 15.89
C ASP A 178 13.52 -3.99 14.68
N GLU A 179 14.42 -3.05 14.92
CA GLU A 179 15.06 -2.26 13.85
C GLU A 179 15.85 -3.11 12.85
N LYS A 180 16.43 -4.24 13.29
CA LYS A 180 17.14 -5.15 12.38
C LYS A 180 16.16 -5.84 11.43
N ILE A 181 15.01 -6.29 11.94
CA ILE A 181 13.98 -6.90 11.12
C ILE A 181 13.38 -5.88 10.16
N ALA A 182 13.10 -4.66 10.59
CA ALA A 182 12.62 -3.58 9.72
C ALA A 182 13.63 -3.27 8.60
N ALA A 183 14.93 -3.23 8.91
CA ALA A 183 15.99 -3.04 7.92
C ALA A 183 16.09 -4.20 6.93
N ILE A 184 15.92 -5.45 7.40
CA ILE A 184 15.85 -6.64 6.54
C ILE A 184 14.64 -6.56 5.60
N MET A 185 13.47 -6.19 6.11
CA MET A 185 12.26 -6.04 5.30
C MET A 185 12.42 -4.94 4.25
N GLN A 186 13.00 -3.82 4.62
CA GLN A 186 13.32 -2.72 3.70
C GLN A 186 14.24 -3.21 2.57
N TYR A 187 15.33 -3.91 2.92
CA TYR A 187 16.25 -4.47 1.93
C TYR A 187 15.53 -5.43 0.97
N LEU A 188 14.79 -6.40 1.50
CA LEU A 188 14.06 -7.39 0.69
C LEU A 188 12.98 -6.74 -0.20
N SER A 189 12.33 -5.68 0.29
CA SER A 189 11.32 -4.94 -0.47
C SER A 189 11.92 -4.14 -1.62
N GLN A 190 13.16 -3.64 -1.45
CA GLN A 190 13.87 -2.88 -2.48
C GLN A 190 14.63 -3.76 -3.47
N HIS A 191 14.95 -5.03 -3.11
CA HIS A 191 15.71 -5.98 -3.91
C HIS A 191 14.99 -7.34 -4.09
N PRO A 192 13.72 -7.34 -4.51
CA PRO A 192 12.90 -8.57 -4.52
C PRO A 192 13.37 -9.62 -5.53
N THR A 193 14.05 -9.19 -6.61
CA THR A 193 14.56 -10.09 -7.67
C THR A 193 15.91 -10.70 -7.33
N GLU A 194 16.63 -10.17 -6.34
CA GLU A 194 17.93 -10.72 -5.95
C GLU A 194 17.79 -12.14 -5.36
N SER A 195 18.73 -13.00 -5.72
CA SER A 195 18.85 -14.31 -5.08
C SER A 195 19.59 -14.14 -3.75
N VAL A 196 18.83 -14.06 -2.67
CA VAL A 196 19.39 -13.86 -1.32
C VAL A 196 19.13 -15.10 -0.48
N SER A 197 20.19 -15.68 0.09
CA SER A 197 20.06 -16.77 1.05
C SER A 197 19.78 -16.24 2.47
N ILE A 198 19.23 -17.11 3.31
CA ILE A 198 19.01 -16.77 4.73
C ILE A 198 20.35 -16.53 5.44
N ASP A 199 21.40 -17.25 5.04
CA ASP A 199 22.73 -17.09 5.63
C ASP A 199 23.36 -15.74 5.25
N ASP A 200 23.20 -15.29 4.00
CA ASP A 200 23.67 -13.99 3.52
C ASP A 200 22.96 -12.85 4.26
N LEU A 201 21.62 -12.95 4.44
CA LEU A 201 20.88 -11.97 5.22
C LEU A 201 21.35 -11.92 6.68
N ALA A 202 21.49 -13.06 7.30
CA ALA A 202 21.96 -13.16 8.68
C ALA A 202 23.35 -12.52 8.86
N ALA A 203 24.29 -12.81 7.95
CA ALA A 203 25.61 -12.22 7.91
C ALA A 203 25.56 -10.70 7.67
N ARG A 204 24.80 -10.24 6.68
CA ARG A 204 24.69 -8.83 6.29
C ARG A 204 24.16 -7.94 7.39
N PHE A 205 23.17 -8.43 8.17
CA PHE A 205 22.53 -7.67 9.24
C PHE A 205 23.05 -8.00 10.63
N TYR A 206 24.14 -8.77 10.73
CA TYR A 206 24.77 -9.16 12.00
C TYR A 206 23.76 -9.71 13.01
N ILE A 207 22.98 -10.70 12.57
CA ILE A 207 21.96 -11.37 13.36
C ILE A 207 22.09 -12.89 13.20
N SER A 208 21.84 -13.67 14.24
CA SER A 208 21.85 -15.12 14.08
C SER A 208 20.66 -15.58 13.22
N LYS A 209 20.88 -16.55 12.35
CA LYS A 209 19.87 -17.12 11.44
C LYS A 209 18.58 -17.50 12.18
N TYR A 210 18.71 -18.22 13.30
CA TYR A 210 17.57 -18.66 14.08
C TYR A 210 16.77 -17.46 14.66
N HIS A 211 17.48 -16.48 15.22
CA HIS A 211 16.86 -15.28 15.79
C HIS A 211 16.16 -14.48 14.72
N MET A 212 16.81 -14.27 13.55
CA MET A 212 16.24 -13.58 12.39
C MET A 212 14.94 -14.25 11.94
N MET A 213 14.93 -15.55 11.66
CA MET A 213 13.75 -16.26 11.19
C MET A 213 12.59 -16.18 12.18
N ARG A 214 12.87 -16.34 13.48
CA ARG A 214 11.86 -16.25 14.54
C ARG A 214 11.27 -14.85 14.65
N ARG A 215 12.13 -13.82 14.68
CA ARG A 215 11.71 -12.42 14.82
C ARG A 215 10.99 -11.95 13.56
N PHE A 216 11.50 -12.27 12.37
CA PHE A 216 10.85 -11.91 11.11
C PHE A 216 9.42 -12.45 11.04
N ARG A 217 9.22 -13.71 11.44
CA ARG A 217 7.87 -14.30 11.48
C ARG A 217 6.99 -13.65 12.55
N ALA A 218 7.53 -13.30 13.71
CA ALA A 218 6.77 -12.62 14.76
C ALA A 218 6.30 -11.22 14.32
N GLU A 219 7.16 -10.47 13.59
CA GLU A 219 6.88 -9.10 13.15
C GLU A 219 6.01 -9.03 11.89
N THR A 220 6.00 -10.06 11.06
CA THR A 220 5.33 -10.03 9.73
C THR A 220 4.21 -11.04 9.59
N GLY A 221 4.17 -12.04 10.45
CA GLY A 221 3.32 -13.21 10.29
C GLY A 221 3.85 -14.24 9.26
N TYR A 222 4.91 -13.93 8.51
CA TYR A 222 5.40 -14.74 7.38
C TYR A 222 6.86 -15.20 7.57
N THR A 223 7.23 -16.26 6.87
CA THR A 223 8.65 -16.61 6.71
C THR A 223 9.30 -15.67 5.68
N VAL A 224 10.62 -15.49 5.75
CA VAL A 224 11.37 -14.69 4.76
C VAL A 224 11.10 -15.18 3.33
N HIS A 225 11.04 -16.49 3.12
CA HIS A 225 10.76 -17.08 1.81
C HIS A 225 9.34 -16.74 1.31
N ALA A 226 8.32 -16.92 2.16
CA ALA A 226 6.94 -16.58 1.81
C ALA A 226 6.78 -15.09 1.49
N TYR A 227 7.41 -14.21 2.29
CA TYR A 227 7.43 -12.77 2.04
C TYR A 227 8.05 -12.42 0.68
N LEU A 228 9.25 -12.96 0.35
CA LEU A 228 9.89 -12.75 -0.95
C LEU A 228 9.07 -13.27 -2.12
N THR A 229 8.45 -14.43 -1.96
CA THR A 229 7.55 -15.00 -2.99
C THR A 229 6.39 -14.06 -3.27
N GLY A 230 5.76 -13.50 -2.23
CA GLY A 230 4.69 -12.51 -2.39
C GLY A 230 5.15 -11.24 -3.11
N LYS A 231 6.34 -10.72 -2.77
CA LYS A 231 6.93 -9.56 -3.45
C LYS A 231 7.20 -9.83 -4.93
N ARG A 232 7.75 -11.00 -5.25
CA ARG A 232 8.02 -11.41 -6.64
C ARG A 232 6.76 -11.58 -7.47
N LEU A 233 5.71 -12.17 -6.89
CA LEU A 233 4.42 -12.29 -7.56
C LEU A 233 3.79 -10.92 -7.85
N ALA A 234 3.88 -9.98 -6.91
CA ALA A 234 3.39 -8.62 -7.11
C ALA A 234 4.14 -7.89 -8.24
N LEU A 235 5.45 -8.14 -8.39
CA LEU A 235 6.25 -7.59 -9.49
C LEU A 235 5.92 -8.25 -10.83
N ALA A 236 5.84 -9.58 -10.88
CA ALA A 236 5.54 -10.32 -12.11
C ALA A 236 4.18 -9.90 -12.70
N ASN A 237 3.20 -9.64 -11.87
CA ASN A 237 1.92 -9.08 -12.30
C ASN A 237 2.08 -7.68 -12.93
N LYS A 238 2.98 -6.85 -12.41
CA LYS A 238 3.28 -5.51 -12.98
C LYS A 238 3.98 -5.62 -14.35
N GLU A 239 4.94 -6.53 -14.49
CA GLU A 239 5.70 -6.73 -15.75
C GLU A 239 4.83 -7.33 -16.86
N SER A 240 3.93 -8.27 -16.55
CA SER A 240 3.00 -8.85 -17.50
C SER A 240 2.07 -7.82 -18.12
N LEU A 241 1.75 -6.74 -17.40
CA LEU A 241 0.92 -5.65 -17.86
C LEU A 241 1.63 -4.71 -18.84
N VAL A 242 2.93 -4.51 -18.66
CA VAL A 242 3.75 -3.66 -19.55
C VAL A 242 3.98 -4.39 -20.88
N VAL A 243 4.16 -5.70 -20.87
CA VAL A 243 4.38 -6.51 -22.08
C VAL A 243 3.08 -6.73 -22.87
N GLY A 244 1.92 -6.78 -22.22
CA GLY A 244 0.62 -6.92 -22.89
C GLY A 244 0.16 -5.67 -23.65
N GLY A 245 0.74 -4.51 -23.40
CA GLY A 245 0.45 -3.26 -24.11
C GLY A 245 1.04 -3.15 -25.51
N ASP A 246 2.07 -3.92 -25.84
CA ASP A 246 2.77 -3.85 -27.14
C ASP A 246 2.25 -4.82 -28.22
N LEU A 247 1.18 -5.57 -27.96
CA LEU A 247 0.65 -6.59 -28.88
C LEU A 247 -0.61 -6.14 -29.64
N LEU A 248 -0.80 -4.83 -29.86
CA LEU A 248 -1.74 -4.30 -30.83
C LEU A 248 -0.97 -3.71 -32.02
N MET A 249 -0.48 -4.58 -32.86
CA MET A 249 0.04 -4.27 -34.20
C MET A 249 -1.03 -4.48 -35.28
N PRO A 250 -0.85 -3.85 -36.42
CA PRO A 250 -1.84 -3.07 -37.12
C PRO A 250 -2.68 -3.92 -38.03
N LEU A 251 -3.97 -3.65 -38.09
CA LEU A 251 -4.78 -4.05 -39.24
C LEU A 251 -4.39 -3.18 -40.41
N ALA A 252 -3.52 -3.75 -41.22
CA ALA A 252 -3.29 -3.28 -42.58
C ALA A 252 -4.43 -3.72 -43.48
N ARG A 253 -4.98 -2.76 -44.19
CA ARG A 253 -5.86 -2.78 -45.39
C ARG A 253 -7.30 -3.16 -45.21
#